data_263d59c7a8c71bf043679ee74801183a
#
_entry.id   263d59c7a8c71bf043679ee74801183a
#
_cell.length_a   1.000
_cell.length_b   1.000
_cell.length_c   1.000
_cell.angle_alpha   90.00
_cell.angle_beta   90.00
_cell.angle_gamma   90.00
#
_symmetry.space_group_name_H-M   'P 1'
#
loop_
_entity.id
_entity.type
_entity.pdbx_description
1 polymer ?
#
loop_
_entity_poly.entity_id
_entity_poly.type
_entity_poly.pdbx_seq_one_letter_code
_entity_poly.pdbx_strand_id
1 'polypeptide(L)'
;MLFRSMAHDPMGRGIGEALWPEFYSVDELMELKATLPSNDWYALYKGQPRDIEGNAVKSGWFQRYTALPSRYQPPSNYNPIGTPNEIKRIVISVDCANKDTARAAYTVITVWIEDFHKRHYLAEVVRKKMEFMEMVTTIESTAARWDANAILIEDQGAGTQYIQQRAMHAPAPVIKINVDNKSKEFRFDGVLPIIEAGQVYLPRFASWLADYEHELLSFPDSTYKDQVDSTSQYLKWSRSSGRYGTKKLKGTNIKGGRR
;
A
#
# COMPACT_ATOMS: atom_id res chain seq x y z
N MET A 1 -8.82 29.31 1.59
CA MET A 1 -9.95 28.39 1.34
C MET A 1 -10.11 28.25 -0.17
N LEU A 2 -9.70 27.13 -0.76
CA LEU A 2 -9.67 26.93 -2.22
C LEU A 2 -10.93 26.25 -2.79
N PHE A 3 -11.82 25.74 -1.92
CA PHE A 3 -13.00 25.00 -2.34
C PHE A 3 -14.19 25.29 -1.43
N ARG A 4 -15.39 25.57 -2.02
CA ARG A 4 -16.56 25.87 -1.22
C ARG A 4 -17.16 24.61 -0.55
N SER A 5 -17.43 24.73 0.75
CA SER A 5 -18.03 23.63 1.54
C SER A 5 -19.31 24.00 2.29
N MET A 6 -19.68 25.27 2.34
CA MET A 6 -20.81 25.75 3.18
C MET A 6 -22.00 26.21 2.35
N ALA A 7 -23.19 26.18 2.95
CA ALA A 7 -24.42 26.61 2.31
C ALA A 7 -24.45 28.12 2.00
N HIS A 8 -23.65 28.92 2.72
CA HIS A 8 -23.52 30.36 2.48
C HIS A 8 -22.05 30.71 2.27
N ASP A 9 -21.69 31.15 1.07
CA ASP A 9 -20.36 31.61 0.70
C ASP A 9 -20.42 33.14 0.50
N PRO A 10 -19.59 33.92 1.24
CA PRO A 10 -19.57 35.39 1.11
C PRO A 10 -19.21 35.87 -0.30
N MET A 11 -18.60 35.03 -1.13
CA MET A 11 -18.24 35.33 -2.52
C MET A 11 -19.30 34.84 -3.55
N GLY A 12 -20.43 34.31 -3.08
CA GLY A 12 -21.54 33.91 -3.94
C GLY A 12 -21.33 32.65 -4.78
N ARG A 13 -20.28 31.84 -4.51
CA ARG A 13 -19.99 30.62 -5.28
C ARG A 13 -21.00 29.51 -5.01
N GLY A 14 -21.21 28.64 -6.00
CA GLY A 14 -21.99 27.42 -5.87
C GLY A 14 -21.30 26.34 -5.02
N ILE A 15 -22.03 25.38 -4.46
CA ILE A 15 -21.46 24.25 -3.73
C ILE A 15 -20.60 23.43 -4.70
N GLY A 16 -19.34 23.15 -4.33
CA GLY A 16 -18.40 22.40 -5.16
C GLY A 16 -17.60 23.24 -6.15
N GLU A 17 -17.76 24.57 -6.16
CA GLU A 17 -16.95 25.45 -7.01
C GLU A 17 -15.57 25.73 -6.43
N ALA A 18 -14.55 25.80 -7.29
CA ALA A 18 -13.21 26.21 -6.93
C ALA A 18 -13.17 27.73 -6.67
N LEU A 19 -12.24 28.20 -5.82
CA LEU A 19 -12.04 29.62 -5.55
C LEU A 19 -11.42 30.35 -6.75
N TRP A 20 -10.50 29.68 -7.42
CA TRP A 20 -9.79 30.18 -8.60
C TRP A 20 -9.78 29.11 -9.68
N PRO A 21 -10.88 28.95 -10.44
CA PRO A 21 -10.99 27.89 -11.43
C PRO A 21 -9.97 28.02 -12.58
N GLU A 22 -9.42 29.22 -12.80
CA GLU A 22 -8.36 29.46 -13.79
C GLU A 22 -6.99 28.88 -13.37
N PHE A 23 -6.76 28.69 -12.07
CA PHE A 23 -5.52 28.14 -11.52
C PHE A 23 -5.67 26.70 -11.08
N TYR A 24 -6.84 26.34 -10.56
CA TYR A 24 -7.15 24.98 -10.07
C TYR A 24 -8.57 24.64 -10.47
N SER A 25 -8.70 23.80 -11.49
CA SER A 25 -9.99 23.22 -11.88
C SER A 25 -10.55 22.33 -10.75
N VAL A 26 -11.84 22.07 -10.78
CA VAL A 26 -12.48 21.15 -9.82
C VAL A 26 -11.90 19.74 -9.92
N ASP A 27 -11.57 19.28 -11.14
CA ASP A 27 -11.00 17.95 -11.39
C ASP A 27 -9.61 17.83 -10.76
N GLU A 28 -8.73 18.82 -10.96
CA GLU A 28 -7.40 18.86 -10.32
C GLU A 28 -7.50 18.90 -8.79
N LEU A 29 -8.46 19.65 -8.24
CA LEU A 29 -8.71 19.67 -6.79
C LEU A 29 -9.23 18.33 -6.28
N MET A 30 -10.00 17.58 -7.05
CA MET A 30 -10.46 16.25 -6.69
C MET A 30 -9.35 15.21 -6.79
N GLU A 31 -8.47 15.29 -7.78
CA GLU A 31 -7.27 14.46 -7.86
C GLU A 31 -6.35 14.72 -6.68
N LEU A 32 -6.14 15.99 -6.34
CA LEU A 32 -5.33 16.39 -5.18
C LEU A 32 -5.95 15.88 -3.87
N LYS A 33 -7.28 15.98 -3.72
CA LYS A 33 -8.01 15.42 -2.58
C LYS A 33 -7.78 13.92 -2.41
N ALA A 34 -7.70 13.17 -3.52
CA ALA A 34 -7.45 11.73 -3.48
C ALA A 34 -6.00 11.37 -3.06
N THR A 35 -5.10 12.34 -3.03
CA THR A 35 -3.68 12.15 -2.65
C THR A 35 -3.33 12.71 -1.28
N LEU A 36 -4.19 13.54 -0.69
CA LEU A 36 -3.97 14.17 0.61
C LEU A 36 -4.74 13.45 1.72
N PRO A 37 -4.16 13.37 2.94
CA PRO A 37 -4.92 13.02 4.13
C PRO A 37 -6.15 13.92 4.29
N SER A 38 -7.24 13.36 4.80
CA SER A 38 -8.50 14.10 4.95
C SER A 38 -8.33 15.36 5.81
N ASN A 39 -7.56 15.26 6.90
CA ASN A 39 -7.31 16.40 7.79
C ASN A 39 -6.59 17.55 7.06
N ASP A 40 -5.58 17.23 6.27
CA ASP A 40 -4.84 18.21 5.47
C ASP A 40 -5.74 18.86 4.41
N TRP A 41 -6.58 18.07 3.75
CA TRP A 41 -7.58 18.59 2.82
C TRP A 41 -8.53 19.57 3.51
N TYR A 42 -9.09 19.19 4.67
CA TYR A 42 -10.01 20.07 5.39
C TYR A 42 -9.32 21.32 5.93
N ALA A 43 -8.11 21.22 6.45
CA ALA A 43 -7.36 22.35 6.97
C ALA A 43 -6.93 23.31 5.86
N LEU A 44 -6.28 22.81 4.81
CA LEU A 44 -5.62 23.63 3.78
C LEU A 44 -6.59 24.11 2.70
N TYR A 45 -7.50 23.25 2.25
CA TYR A 45 -8.36 23.56 1.09
C TYR A 45 -9.79 23.93 1.47
N LYS A 46 -10.29 23.46 2.62
CA LYS A 46 -11.62 23.83 3.13
C LYS A 46 -11.59 24.93 4.17
N GLY A 47 -10.41 25.26 4.73
CA GLY A 47 -10.30 26.19 5.84
C GLY A 47 -11.03 25.74 7.10
N GLN A 48 -11.19 24.43 7.28
CA GLN A 48 -11.86 23.78 8.40
C GLN A 48 -10.89 22.77 9.02
N PRO A 49 -9.88 23.23 9.80
CA PRO A 49 -9.06 22.30 10.55
C PRO A 49 -9.96 21.46 11.44
N ARG A 50 -9.81 20.16 11.36
CA ARG A 50 -10.49 19.20 12.24
C ARG A 50 -9.50 18.86 13.35
N ASP A 51 -9.98 18.84 14.57
CA ASP A 51 -9.20 18.30 15.66
C ASP A 51 -8.90 16.82 15.34
N ILE A 52 -7.65 16.44 15.52
CA ILE A 52 -7.23 15.06 15.46
C ILE A 52 -7.75 14.40 16.74
N GLU A 53 -9.06 14.15 16.78
CA GLU A 53 -9.63 13.31 17.83
C GLU A 53 -9.19 11.88 17.57
N GLY A 54 -8.20 11.41 18.31
CA GLY A 54 -7.81 10.01 18.34
C GLY A 54 -6.91 9.57 17.18
N ASN A 55 -6.89 8.29 16.99
CA ASN A 55 -5.99 7.55 16.11
C ASN A 55 -6.11 7.93 14.63
N ALA A 56 -4.98 7.83 13.92
CA ALA A 56 -4.88 8.19 12.50
C ALA A 56 -5.86 7.44 11.60
N VAL A 57 -6.30 6.23 11.99
CA VAL A 57 -7.17 5.33 11.22
C VAL A 57 -8.47 5.06 11.95
N LYS A 58 -9.57 5.03 11.21
CA LYS A 58 -10.89 4.61 11.71
C LYS A 58 -11.22 3.20 11.21
N SER A 59 -11.74 2.34 12.10
CA SER A 59 -12.10 0.96 11.76
C SER A 59 -13.08 0.85 10.59
N GLY A 60 -14.00 1.79 10.47
CA GLY A 60 -14.99 1.86 9.39
C GLY A 60 -14.41 2.18 8.00
N TRP A 61 -13.14 2.54 7.88
CA TRP A 61 -12.49 2.76 6.60
C TRP A 61 -12.07 1.47 5.91
N PHE A 62 -11.85 0.40 6.68
CA PHE A 62 -11.54 -0.92 6.14
C PHE A 62 -12.79 -1.62 5.62
N GLN A 63 -12.72 -2.11 4.40
CA GLN A 63 -13.72 -3.00 3.84
C GLN A 63 -13.49 -4.44 4.32
N ARG A 64 -14.52 -5.30 4.22
CA ARG A 64 -14.41 -6.70 4.65
C ARG A 64 -14.67 -7.65 3.50
N TYR A 65 -13.84 -8.69 3.41
CA TYR A 65 -14.05 -9.76 2.46
C TYR A 65 -14.25 -11.12 3.18
N THR A 66 -15.02 -12.00 2.55
CA THR A 66 -15.22 -13.41 2.98
C THR A 66 -14.42 -14.37 2.11
N ALA A 67 -14.16 -13.99 0.85
CA ALA A 67 -13.37 -14.74 -0.10
C ALA A 67 -12.42 -13.81 -0.83
N LEU A 68 -11.20 -14.27 -1.09
CA LEU A 68 -10.22 -13.54 -1.89
C LEU A 68 -10.64 -13.53 -3.37
N PRO A 69 -10.22 -12.52 -4.13
CA PRO A 69 -10.35 -12.54 -5.58
C PRO A 69 -9.68 -13.78 -6.17
N SER A 70 -10.27 -14.34 -7.20
CA SER A 70 -9.71 -15.52 -7.88
C SER A 70 -8.76 -15.13 -9.01
N ARG A 71 -7.79 -15.99 -9.32
CA ARG A 71 -6.94 -15.88 -10.52
C ARG A 71 -7.67 -16.38 -11.78
N TYR A 72 -8.98 -16.27 -11.85
CA TYR A 72 -9.73 -16.71 -13.01
C TYR A 72 -9.38 -15.81 -14.21
N GLN A 73 -8.77 -16.40 -15.22
CA GLN A 73 -8.66 -15.80 -16.54
C GLN A 73 -9.85 -16.29 -17.36
N PRO A 74 -10.81 -15.42 -17.69
CA PRO A 74 -11.87 -15.81 -18.60
C PRO A 74 -11.28 -16.18 -19.97
N PRO A 75 -11.90 -17.11 -20.72
CA PRO A 75 -11.51 -17.36 -22.10
C PRO A 75 -11.45 -16.06 -22.87
N SER A 76 -10.51 -15.90 -23.80
CA SER A 76 -10.19 -14.66 -24.51
C SER A 76 -11.38 -13.96 -25.19
N ASN A 77 -12.50 -14.62 -25.36
CA ASN A 77 -13.74 -14.16 -26.01
C ASN A 77 -14.85 -13.82 -25.01
N TYR A 78 -14.63 -13.97 -23.72
CA TYR A 78 -15.63 -13.72 -22.70
C TYR A 78 -15.28 -12.42 -21.96
N ASN A 79 -16.05 -11.36 -22.24
CA ASN A 79 -15.97 -10.10 -21.51
C ASN A 79 -17.26 -9.91 -20.72
N PRO A 80 -17.42 -10.57 -19.56
CA PRO A 80 -18.59 -10.37 -18.72
C PRO A 80 -18.54 -8.98 -18.09
N ILE A 81 -19.50 -8.13 -18.45
CA ILE A 81 -19.79 -6.92 -17.71
C ILE A 81 -20.05 -7.33 -16.26
N GLY A 82 -19.12 -7.01 -15.37
CA GLY A 82 -19.27 -7.28 -13.93
C GLY A 82 -18.61 -8.54 -13.41
N THR A 83 -17.58 -9.12 -14.07
CA THR A 83 -16.75 -10.12 -13.42
C THR A 83 -15.98 -9.47 -12.28
N PRO A 84 -16.29 -9.85 -11.05
CA PRO A 84 -15.59 -9.30 -9.90
C PRO A 84 -14.21 -9.94 -9.81
N ASN A 85 -13.18 -9.12 -9.66
CA ASN A 85 -11.98 -9.47 -8.93
C ASN A 85 -10.94 -10.28 -9.69
N GLU A 86 -10.54 -9.84 -10.87
CA GLU A 86 -9.31 -10.34 -11.46
C GLU A 86 -8.11 -9.85 -10.65
N ILE A 87 -7.27 -10.78 -10.20
CA ILE A 87 -6.01 -10.45 -9.52
C ILE A 87 -5.07 -9.82 -10.54
N LYS A 88 -4.68 -8.59 -10.27
CA LYS A 88 -3.66 -7.88 -11.03
C LYS A 88 -2.27 -8.33 -10.62
N ARG A 89 -2.04 -8.45 -9.31
CA ARG A 89 -0.75 -8.90 -8.75
C ARG A 89 -0.89 -9.32 -7.29
N ILE A 90 0.02 -10.19 -6.87
CA ILE A 90 0.23 -10.58 -5.47
C ILE A 90 1.61 -10.09 -5.05
N VAL A 91 1.69 -9.38 -3.93
CA VAL A 91 2.91 -8.71 -3.47
C VAL A 91 3.13 -9.02 -2.00
N ILE A 92 4.36 -9.37 -1.68
CA ILE A 92 4.79 -9.54 -0.29
C ILE A 92 5.54 -8.28 0.13
N SER A 93 5.16 -7.72 1.26
CA SER A 93 5.86 -6.59 1.87
C SER A 93 6.49 -7.05 3.18
N VAL A 94 7.79 -6.81 3.31
CA VAL A 94 8.59 -7.28 4.44
C VAL A 94 9.17 -6.09 5.18
N ASP A 95 8.86 -6.00 6.47
CA ASP A 95 9.57 -5.16 7.43
C ASP A 95 10.46 -6.04 8.30
N CYS A 96 11.77 -5.85 8.16
CA CYS A 96 12.77 -6.68 8.82
C CYS A 96 13.18 -6.10 10.16
N ALA A 97 13.23 -6.94 11.20
CA ALA A 97 13.82 -6.57 12.48
C ALA A 97 15.26 -6.02 12.31
N ASN A 98 15.58 -4.93 12.99
CA ASN A 98 16.95 -4.38 12.99
C ASN A 98 17.92 -5.33 13.73
N LYS A 99 19.16 -5.45 13.21
CA LYS A 99 20.19 -6.35 13.77
C LYS A 99 20.51 -6.05 15.24
N ASP A 100 20.52 -4.79 15.64
CA ASP A 100 20.86 -4.37 17.01
C ASP A 100 19.78 -4.71 18.04
N THR A 101 18.56 -5.01 17.56
CA THR A 101 17.41 -5.39 18.38
C THR A 101 16.82 -6.74 17.96
N ALA A 102 17.52 -7.55 17.20
CA ALA A 102 17.02 -8.78 16.55
C ALA A 102 16.30 -9.76 17.51
N ARG A 103 16.73 -9.82 18.80
CA ARG A 103 16.05 -10.63 19.82
C ARG A 103 14.74 -9.98 20.35
N ALA A 104 14.58 -8.68 20.14
CA ALA A 104 13.44 -7.92 20.68
C ALA A 104 12.43 -7.48 19.62
N ALA A 105 12.87 -7.22 18.38
CA ALA A 105 12.03 -6.72 17.30
C ALA A 105 11.36 -7.85 16.50
N TYR A 106 10.16 -7.57 15.99
CA TYR A 106 9.45 -8.47 15.10
C TYR A 106 9.87 -8.25 13.66
N THR A 107 9.98 -9.33 12.89
CA THR A 107 9.88 -9.28 11.44
C THR A 107 8.42 -9.45 11.05
N VAL A 108 7.93 -8.58 10.19
CA VAL A 108 6.56 -8.63 9.68
C VAL A 108 6.58 -8.88 8.18
N ILE A 109 5.78 -9.84 7.77
CA ILE A 109 5.54 -10.16 6.35
C ILE A 109 4.05 -10.02 6.11
N THR A 110 3.65 -9.11 5.23
CA THR A 110 2.26 -8.95 4.80
C THR A 110 2.11 -9.39 3.35
N VAL A 111 1.06 -10.16 3.07
CA VAL A 111 0.71 -10.61 1.70
C VAL A 111 -0.47 -9.82 1.20
N TRP A 112 -0.29 -9.14 0.10
CA TRP A 112 -1.27 -8.26 -0.51
C TRP A 112 -1.67 -8.73 -1.90
N ILE A 113 -2.97 -8.71 -2.15
CA ILE A 113 -3.54 -8.92 -3.47
C ILE A 113 -4.10 -7.59 -3.96
N GLU A 114 -3.65 -7.13 -5.11
CA GLU A 114 -4.21 -5.97 -5.81
C GLU A 114 -5.04 -6.47 -6.99
N ASP A 115 -6.26 -5.97 -7.13
CA ASP A 115 -7.09 -6.21 -8.30
C ASP A 115 -7.00 -5.07 -9.33
N PHE A 116 -7.63 -5.23 -10.49
CA PHE A 116 -7.62 -4.20 -11.54
C PHE A 116 -8.43 -2.95 -11.19
N HIS A 117 -9.25 -3.00 -10.14
CA HIS A 117 -9.99 -1.85 -9.61
C HIS A 117 -9.23 -1.09 -8.51
N LYS A 118 -7.93 -1.40 -8.30
CA LYS A 118 -7.09 -0.81 -7.24
C LYS A 118 -7.62 -1.09 -5.83
N ARG A 119 -8.29 -2.21 -5.63
CA ARG A 119 -8.63 -2.71 -4.30
C ARG A 119 -7.47 -3.56 -3.79
N HIS A 120 -7.14 -3.38 -2.53
CA HIS A 120 -5.99 -4.00 -1.87
C HIS A 120 -6.48 -4.95 -0.79
N TYR A 121 -6.30 -6.25 -0.98
CA TYR A 121 -6.73 -7.28 -0.04
C TYR A 121 -5.53 -7.76 0.76
N LEU A 122 -5.59 -7.60 2.09
CA LEU A 122 -4.59 -8.19 2.99
C LEU A 122 -4.93 -9.67 3.20
N ALA A 123 -4.15 -10.54 2.57
CA ALA A 123 -4.43 -11.97 2.51
C ALA A 123 -3.81 -12.75 3.68
N GLU A 124 -2.62 -12.35 4.12
CA GLU A 124 -1.91 -13.00 5.21
C GLU A 124 -0.99 -12.00 5.93
N VAL A 125 -0.83 -12.21 7.23
CA VAL A 125 0.18 -11.53 8.06
C VAL A 125 0.96 -12.56 8.84
N VAL A 126 2.28 -12.52 8.71
CA VAL A 126 3.21 -13.25 9.57
C VAL A 126 3.96 -12.22 10.40
N ARG A 127 3.82 -12.29 11.72
CA ARG A 127 4.53 -11.43 12.67
C ARG A 127 5.24 -12.31 13.69
N LYS A 128 6.54 -12.37 13.60
CA LYS A 128 7.34 -13.27 14.43
C LYS A 128 8.74 -12.69 14.66
N LYS A 129 9.31 -13.00 15.82
CA LYS A 129 10.74 -12.82 16.05
C LYS A 129 11.47 -13.95 15.37
N MET A 130 12.35 -13.64 14.44
CA MET A 130 13.03 -14.63 13.60
C MET A 130 14.52 -14.33 13.50
N GLU A 131 15.34 -15.36 13.56
CA GLU A 131 16.73 -15.29 13.14
C GLU A 131 16.81 -15.19 11.60
N PHE A 132 17.94 -14.72 11.08
CA PHE A 132 18.08 -14.42 9.65
C PHE A 132 17.70 -15.58 8.73
N MET A 133 18.15 -16.79 8.99
CA MET A 133 17.84 -17.95 8.14
C MET A 133 16.37 -18.36 8.21
N GLU A 134 15.75 -18.22 9.38
CA GLU A 134 14.30 -18.44 9.54
C GLU A 134 13.51 -17.38 8.78
N MET A 135 13.93 -16.13 8.82
CA MET A 135 13.34 -15.03 8.05
C MET A 135 13.44 -15.32 6.53
N VAL A 136 14.61 -15.72 6.04
CA VAL A 136 14.80 -16.09 4.64
C VAL A 136 13.84 -17.19 4.24
N THR A 137 13.79 -18.29 4.99
CA THR A 137 12.90 -19.42 4.72
C THR A 137 11.43 -19.01 4.73
N THR A 138 11.04 -18.16 5.68
CA THR A 138 9.65 -17.70 5.83
C THR A 138 9.25 -16.79 4.66
N ILE A 139 10.10 -15.85 4.25
CA ILE A 139 9.85 -14.99 3.08
C ILE A 139 9.70 -15.84 1.82
N GLU A 140 10.67 -16.74 1.55
CA GLU A 140 10.71 -17.53 0.32
C GLU A 140 9.55 -18.54 0.25
N SER A 141 9.25 -19.24 1.35
CA SER A 141 8.12 -20.17 1.39
C SER A 141 6.77 -19.46 1.25
N THR A 142 6.63 -18.27 1.84
CA THR A 142 5.43 -17.45 1.66
C THR A 142 5.30 -16.97 0.22
N ALA A 143 6.40 -16.49 -0.39
CA ALA A 143 6.40 -16.04 -1.78
C ALA A 143 6.06 -17.17 -2.76
N ALA A 144 6.61 -18.35 -2.55
CA ALA A 144 6.31 -19.53 -3.37
C ALA A 144 4.86 -20.01 -3.21
N ARG A 145 4.35 -20.09 -1.97
CA ARG A 145 2.98 -20.51 -1.67
C ARG A 145 1.93 -19.60 -2.29
N TRP A 146 2.16 -18.29 -2.28
CA TRP A 146 1.26 -17.30 -2.86
C TRP A 146 1.52 -17.05 -4.35
N ASP A 147 2.55 -17.66 -4.94
CA ASP A 147 3.00 -17.38 -6.30
C ASP A 147 3.11 -15.85 -6.52
N ALA A 148 3.90 -15.21 -5.64
CA ALA A 148 4.01 -13.78 -5.57
C ALA A 148 4.65 -13.17 -6.83
N ASN A 149 4.17 -12.00 -7.23
CA ASN A 149 4.73 -11.25 -8.34
C ASN A 149 5.91 -10.37 -7.94
N ALA A 150 6.04 -10.04 -6.64
CA ALA A 150 7.13 -9.26 -6.10
C ALA A 150 7.27 -9.42 -4.59
N ILE A 151 8.51 -9.24 -4.10
CA ILE A 151 8.85 -9.12 -2.69
C ILE A 151 9.41 -7.72 -2.47
N LEU A 152 8.71 -6.90 -1.69
CA LEU A 152 9.19 -5.58 -1.27
C LEU A 152 9.95 -5.75 0.03
N ILE A 153 11.16 -5.23 0.09
CA ILE A 153 11.99 -5.31 1.29
C ILE A 153 12.78 -4.02 1.47
N GLU A 154 12.79 -3.49 2.69
CA GLU A 154 13.52 -2.27 3.01
C GLU A 154 15.04 -2.56 3.03
N ASP A 155 15.83 -1.69 2.37
CA ASP A 155 17.29 -1.83 2.32
C ASP A 155 17.93 -1.32 3.62
N GLN A 156 17.63 -2.02 4.71
CA GLN A 156 18.19 -1.74 6.03
C GLN A 156 18.38 -3.03 6.83
N GLY A 157 19.46 -3.12 7.60
CA GLY A 157 19.70 -4.21 8.53
C GLY A 157 19.66 -5.60 7.89
N ALA A 158 18.77 -6.47 8.35
CA ALA A 158 18.58 -7.81 7.81
C ALA A 158 18.03 -7.81 6.37
N GLY A 159 17.26 -6.77 5.99
CA GLY A 159 16.77 -6.60 4.62
C GLY A 159 17.90 -6.38 3.62
N THR A 160 18.90 -5.56 3.94
CA THR A 160 20.11 -5.39 3.12
C THR A 160 20.82 -6.74 2.92
N GLN A 161 20.97 -7.51 3.99
CA GLN A 161 21.61 -8.83 3.91
C GLN A 161 20.83 -9.80 3.01
N TYR A 162 19.49 -9.81 3.12
CA TYR A 162 18.61 -10.59 2.25
C TYR A 162 18.78 -10.20 0.78
N ILE A 163 18.74 -8.90 0.47
CA ILE A 163 18.91 -8.38 -0.89
C ILE A 163 20.24 -8.84 -1.49
N GLN A 164 21.33 -8.71 -0.74
CA GLN A 164 22.66 -9.09 -1.22
C GLN A 164 22.85 -10.59 -1.43
N GLN A 165 22.29 -11.41 -0.57
CA GLN A 165 22.55 -12.86 -0.57
C GLN A 165 21.49 -13.68 -1.31
N ARG A 166 20.25 -13.21 -1.35
CA ARG A 166 19.10 -14.02 -1.77
C ARG A 166 18.32 -13.48 -2.97
N ALA A 167 18.41 -12.18 -3.29
CA ALA A 167 17.56 -11.57 -4.31
C ALA A 167 17.59 -12.27 -5.68
N MET A 168 18.74 -12.80 -6.09
CA MET A 168 18.90 -13.50 -7.37
C MET A 168 18.27 -14.91 -7.39
N HIS A 169 18.02 -15.51 -6.23
CA HIS A 169 17.51 -16.87 -6.07
C HIS A 169 16.12 -16.92 -5.43
N ALA A 170 15.56 -15.75 -5.11
CA ALA A 170 14.24 -15.64 -4.51
C ALA A 170 13.15 -16.11 -5.49
N PRO A 171 12.05 -16.72 -4.99
CA PRO A 171 10.97 -17.25 -5.83
C PRO A 171 10.18 -16.16 -6.57
N ALA A 172 10.37 -14.90 -6.22
CA ALA A 172 9.80 -13.74 -6.91
C ALA A 172 10.81 -12.60 -6.99
N PRO A 173 10.68 -11.66 -7.94
CA PRO A 173 11.53 -10.47 -8.03
C PRO A 173 11.56 -9.69 -6.73
N VAL A 174 12.77 -9.42 -6.22
CA VAL A 174 12.98 -8.62 -5.01
C VAL A 174 13.09 -7.15 -5.39
N ILE A 175 12.20 -6.35 -4.86
CA ILE A 175 12.17 -4.90 -5.06
C ILE A 175 12.71 -4.25 -3.79
N LYS A 176 13.87 -3.64 -3.95
CA LYS A 176 14.51 -2.88 -2.91
C LYS A 176 13.73 -1.59 -2.65
N ILE A 177 13.33 -1.38 -1.41
CA ILE A 177 12.73 -0.14 -0.94
C ILE A 177 13.80 0.65 -0.19
N ASN A 178 14.10 1.85 -0.69
CA ASN A 178 15.05 2.72 -0.03
C ASN A 178 14.46 3.26 1.26
N VAL A 179 15.28 3.28 2.31
CA VAL A 179 14.91 3.90 3.59
C VAL A 179 14.64 5.39 3.35
N ASP A 180 13.45 5.82 3.72
CA ASP A 180 13.08 7.22 3.71
C ASP A 180 13.44 7.82 5.08
N ASN A 181 14.16 8.93 5.12
CA ASN A 181 14.51 9.64 6.36
C ASN A 181 13.29 10.30 7.05
N LYS A 182 12.09 10.01 6.54
CA LYS A 182 10.84 10.52 7.10
C LYS A 182 10.37 9.65 8.26
N SER A 183 9.66 10.26 9.20
CA SER A 183 9.08 9.51 10.33
C SER A 183 8.06 8.46 9.85
N LYS A 184 7.78 7.45 10.69
CA LYS A 184 6.77 6.43 10.43
C LYS A 184 5.39 7.07 10.22
N GLU A 185 5.07 8.07 11.04
CA GLU A 185 3.84 8.85 10.96
C GLU A 185 3.70 9.49 9.57
N PHE A 186 4.72 10.21 9.11
CA PHE A 186 4.71 10.84 7.80
C PHE A 186 4.56 9.83 6.65
N ARG A 187 5.20 8.65 6.77
CA ARG A 187 5.08 7.58 5.76
C ARG A 187 3.67 7.01 5.71
N PHE A 188 3.05 6.83 6.88
CA PHE A 188 1.70 6.30 6.99
C PHE A 188 0.64 7.31 6.55
N ASP A 189 0.78 8.59 6.93
CA ASP A 189 -0.10 9.68 6.47
C ASP A 189 -0.17 9.75 4.94
N GLY A 190 0.95 9.49 4.28
CA GLY A 190 1.01 9.44 2.81
C GLY A 190 0.15 8.36 2.17
N VAL A 191 -0.29 7.34 2.90
CA VAL A 191 -1.14 6.25 2.39
C VAL A 191 -2.55 6.24 3.00
N LEU A 192 -2.80 7.04 4.02
CA LEU A 192 -4.13 7.19 4.63
C LEU A 192 -5.27 7.41 3.62
N PRO A 193 -5.11 8.25 2.57
CA PRO A 193 -6.17 8.45 1.59
C PRO A 193 -6.65 7.15 0.91
N ILE A 194 -5.78 6.16 0.75
CA ILE A 194 -6.14 4.85 0.17
C ILE A 194 -7.04 4.08 1.14
N ILE A 195 -6.70 4.12 2.44
CA ILE A 195 -7.47 3.45 3.50
C ILE A 195 -8.81 4.16 3.69
N GLU A 196 -8.80 5.48 3.79
CA GLU A 196 -9.99 6.33 3.97
C GLU A 196 -10.97 6.20 2.80
N ALA A 197 -10.45 6.03 1.58
CA ALA A 197 -11.28 5.78 0.39
C ALA A 197 -11.92 4.38 0.35
N GLY A 198 -11.70 3.53 1.37
CA GLY A 198 -12.25 2.18 1.43
C GLY A 198 -11.62 1.22 0.43
N GLN A 199 -10.40 1.49 -0.05
CA GLN A 199 -9.71 0.63 -1.01
C GLN A 199 -8.96 -0.53 -0.35
N VAL A 200 -8.86 -0.56 0.99
CA VAL A 200 -8.20 -1.62 1.75
C VAL A 200 -9.23 -2.59 2.32
N TYR A 201 -9.04 -3.86 2.01
CA TYR A 201 -9.92 -4.96 2.37
C TYR A 201 -9.22 -5.90 3.36
N LEU A 202 -9.84 -6.13 4.51
CA LEU A 202 -9.40 -7.09 5.51
C LEU A 202 -10.31 -8.32 5.52
N PRO A 203 -9.82 -9.51 5.89
CA PRO A 203 -10.68 -10.67 6.02
C PRO A 203 -11.69 -10.47 7.16
N ARG A 204 -12.83 -11.17 7.09
CA ARG A 204 -13.76 -11.19 8.24
C ARG A 204 -13.18 -11.96 9.40
N PHE A 205 -12.40 -13.00 9.12
CA PHE A 205 -11.82 -13.90 10.12
C PHE A 205 -10.40 -14.28 9.72
N ALA A 206 -9.44 -14.02 10.61
CA ALA A 206 -8.08 -14.53 10.55
C ALA A 206 -7.48 -14.49 11.95
N SER A 207 -6.60 -15.42 12.29
CA SER A 207 -5.98 -15.49 13.62
C SER A 207 -5.13 -14.26 13.97
N TRP A 208 -4.54 -13.62 12.98
CA TRP A 208 -3.69 -12.43 13.12
C TRP A 208 -4.47 -11.10 13.05
N LEU A 209 -5.76 -11.13 12.70
CA LEU A 209 -6.52 -9.93 12.36
C LEU A 209 -6.66 -8.97 13.55
N ALA A 210 -6.95 -9.48 14.73
CA ALA A 210 -7.16 -8.64 15.91
C ALA A 210 -5.90 -7.85 16.29
N ASP A 211 -4.72 -8.48 16.23
CA ASP A 211 -3.44 -7.83 16.53
C ASP A 211 -3.08 -6.80 15.45
N TYR A 212 -3.37 -7.12 14.18
CA TYR A 212 -3.15 -6.20 13.07
C TYR A 212 -4.01 -4.95 13.19
N GLU A 213 -5.31 -5.12 13.41
CA GLU A 213 -6.23 -3.98 13.57
C GLU A 213 -5.89 -3.16 14.81
N HIS A 214 -5.57 -3.81 15.92
CA HIS A 214 -5.17 -3.10 17.14
C HIS A 214 -3.97 -2.18 16.89
N GLU A 215 -2.93 -2.67 16.21
CA GLU A 215 -1.74 -1.87 15.90
C GLU A 215 -2.06 -0.67 14.99
N LEU A 216 -2.80 -0.90 13.89
CA LEU A 216 -3.16 0.17 12.95
C LEU A 216 -4.13 1.19 13.55
N LEU A 217 -5.13 0.74 14.30
CA LEU A 217 -6.12 1.61 14.91
C LEU A 217 -5.57 2.40 16.10
N SER A 218 -4.52 1.90 16.77
CA SER A 218 -3.86 2.61 17.86
C SER A 218 -2.69 3.48 17.41
N PHE A 219 -2.36 3.47 16.12
CA PHE A 219 -1.26 4.28 15.60
C PHE A 219 -1.61 5.79 15.65
N PRO A 220 -0.71 6.70 16.07
CA PRO A 220 0.74 6.49 16.32
C PRO A 220 1.10 5.98 17.72
N ASP A 221 0.17 5.83 18.64
CA ASP A 221 0.41 5.47 20.06
C ASP A 221 0.57 3.97 20.29
N SER A 222 0.51 3.15 19.21
CA SER A 222 0.70 1.71 19.31
C SER A 222 2.09 1.34 19.82
N THR A 223 2.16 0.32 20.68
CA THR A 223 3.43 -0.19 21.25
C THR A 223 4.38 -0.71 20.16
N TYR A 224 3.82 -1.34 19.14
CA TYR A 224 4.52 -1.84 17.96
C TYR A 224 4.03 -1.10 16.73
N LYS A 225 4.90 -0.94 15.74
CA LYS A 225 4.62 -0.19 14.49
C LYS A 225 5.09 -0.95 13.24
N ASP A 226 5.45 -2.22 13.39
CA ASP A 226 6.08 -3.01 12.33
C ASP A 226 5.05 -3.42 11.26
N GLN A 227 3.80 -3.68 11.67
CA GLN A 227 2.71 -3.97 10.74
C GLN A 227 2.26 -2.69 9.98
N VAL A 228 2.31 -1.53 10.65
CA VAL A 228 2.07 -0.23 10.03
C VAL A 228 3.13 0.05 8.96
N ASP A 229 4.42 -0.22 9.25
CA ASP A 229 5.50 -0.01 8.29
C ASP A 229 5.38 -0.92 7.07
N SER A 230 5.14 -2.21 7.27
CA SER A 230 4.92 -3.16 6.17
C SER A 230 3.71 -2.76 5.29
N THR A 231 2.63 -2.28 5.91
CA THR A 231 1.42 -1.81 5.22
C THR A 231 1.67 -0.54 4.41
N SER A 232 2.29 0.47 5.05
CA SER A 232 2.61 1.74 4.40
C SER A 232 3.58 1.56 3.23
N GLN A 233 4.57 0.68 3.38
CA GLN A 233 5.52 0.32 2.33
C GLN A 233 4.78 -0.22 1.09
N TYR A 234 3.90 -1.20 1.28
CA TYR A 234 3.13 -1.78 0.19
C TYR A 234 2.21 -0.75 -0.48
N LEU A 235 1.39 -0.02 0.28
CA LEU A 235 0.44 0.93 -0.29
C LEU A 235 1.15 2.09 -1.02
N LYS A 236 2.27 2.60 -0.48
CA LYS A 236 3.11 3.60 -1.15
C LYS A 236 3.66 3.07 -2.47
N TRP A 237 4.19 1.85 -2.48
CA TRP A 237 4.71 1.23 -3.68
C TRP A 237 3.62 0.97 -4.71
N SER A 238 2.46 0.46 -4.32
CA SER A 238 1.36 0.17 -5.24
C SER A 238 0.88 1.43 -5.98
N ARG A 239 0.83 2.57 -5.29
CA ARG A 239 0.49 3.88 -5.88
C ARG A 239 1.52 4.35 -6.90
N SER A 240 2.80 4.18 -6.60
CA SER A 240 3.89 4.61 -7.49
C SER A 240 4.03 3.70 -8.71
N SER A 241 3.85 2.40 -8.56
CA SER A 241 4.00 1.42 -9.64
C SER A 241 2.86 1.47 -10.67
N GLY A 242 1.73 2.06 -10.33
CA GLY A 242 0.65 2.36 -11.29
C GLY A 242 1.01 3.47 -12.30
N ARG A 243 1.98 4.34 -11.98
CA ARG A 243 2.49 5.40 -12.88
C ARG A 243 3.57 4.91 -13.83
N TYR A 244 4.20 3.77 -13.56
CA TYR A 244 5.20 3.14 -14.46
C TYR A 244 4.54 2.02 -15.27
N GLY A 245 3.45 2.34 -15.99
CA GLY A 245 2.90 1.48 -17.02
C GLY A 245 3.94 1.28 -18.10
N THR A 246 4.42 0.03 -18.24
CA THR A 246 5.07 -0.56 -19.41
C THR A 246 6.10 0.31 -20.16
N LYS A 247 7.29 0.49 -19.63
CA LYS A 247 8.45 0.56 -20.52
C LYS A 247 8.61 -0.83 -21.14
N LYS A 248 8.05 -1.04 -22.36
CA LYS A 248 8.44 -2.14 -23.23
C LYS A 248 9.96 -2.15 -23.27
N LEU A 249 10.58 -3.23 -22.82
CA LEU A 249 11.98 -3.53 -23.12
C LEU A 249 12.10 -3.49 -24.65
N LYS A 250 12.77 -2.48 -25.17
CA LYS A 250 13.15 -2.44 -26.58
C LYS A 250 14.03 -3.65 -26.81
N GLY A 251 13.51 -4.61 -27.58
CA GLY A 251 14.27 -5.76 -28.00
C GLY A 251 15.57 -5.29 -28.68
N THR A 252 16.68 -5.72 -28.17
CA THR A 252 17.98 -5.63 -28.82
C THR A 252 17.89 -6.45 -30.11
N ASN A 253 17.79 -5.76 -31.26
CA ASN A 253 17.97 -6.35 -32.57
C ASN A 253 19.40 -6.90 -32.64
N ILE A 254 19.55 -8.20 -32.43
CA ILE A 254 20.78 -8.91 -32.82
C ILE A 254 20.72 -9.03 -34.33
N LYS A 255 21.42 -8.14 -35.01
CA LYS A 255 21.73 -8.29 -36.46
C LYS A 255 22.62 -9.52 -36.60
N GLY A 256 22.08 -10.61 -37.11
CA GLY A 256 22.84 -11.74 -37.60
C GLY A 256 23.75 -11.31 -38.75
N GLY A 257 25.04 -11.26 -38.48
CA GLY A 257 26.06 -11.18 -39.53
C GLY A 257 26.23 -12.57 -40.16
N ARG A 258 25.80 -12.70 -41.38
CA ARG A 258 26.26 -13.80 -42.29
C ARG A 258 27.72 -13.51 -42.68
N ARG A 259 28.57 -14.44 -42.44
CA ARG A 259 29.64 -14.83 -43.37
C ARG A 259 29.89 -16.34 -43.21
#